data_aaa8abe906aeb81ad63512cb709ef3d0
#
_entry.id   aaa8abe906aeb81ad63512cb709ef3d0
#
_cell.length_a   1.000
_cell.length_b   1.000
_cell.length_c   1.000
_cell.angle_alpha   90.00
_cell.angle_beta   90.00
_cell.angle_gamma   90.00
#
_symmetry.space_group_name_H-M   'P 1'
#
loop_
_entity.id
_entity.type
_entity.pdbx_description
1 polymer ?
#
loop_
_entity_poly.entity_id
_entity_poly.type
_entity_poly.pdbx_seq_one_letter_code
_entity_poly.pdbx_strand_id
1 'polypeptide(L)'
;MKKSIAFAALLALAACNQADNDAGDVDATASGDVTEADASSVLEGDAPGFEAVAPGTYQVTRAGGEVDYIEIHPGMTFSRVAADGTATGGSIFMKDGKTCFLVEGQEEEACFSDGPKQPDGTMKTTAANGDVATVRPVEGGLEDHAKQADGQTP
;
A
#
# COMPACT_ATOMS: atom_id res chain seq x y z
N MET A 1 17.82 41.70 -18.02
CA MET A 1 16.85 41.97 -19.08
C MET A 1 15.51 41.43 -18.63
N LYS A 2 14.61 42.35 -18.29
CA LYS A 2 13.24 42.07 -17.80
C LYS A 2 12.34 41.72 -18.97
N LYS A 3 11.59 40.66 -18.94
CA LYS A 3 10.38 40.48 -19.75
C LYS A 3 9.25 39.95 -18.89
N SER A 4 8.43 40.89 -18.46
CA SER A 4 7.11 40.68 -17.91
C SER A 4 6.16 40.30 -19.07
N ILE A 5 5.42 39.21 -18.90
CA ILE A 5 4.23 38.95 -19.72
C ILE A 5 3.07 38.70 -18.76
N ALA A 6 2.20 39.67 -18.68
CA ALA A 6 0.89 39.57 -18.08
C ALA A 6 -0.06 38.93 -19.10
N PHE A 7 -0.84 37.95 -18.69
CA PHE A 7 -2.03 37.53 -19.42
C PHE A 7 -3.22 37.51 -18.46
N ALA A 8 -4.18 38.31 -18.86
CA ALA A 8 -5.44 38.56 -18.18
C ALA A 8 -6.48 37.50 -18.56
N ALA A 9 -7.29 37.19 -17.58
CA ALA A 9 -8.72 36.84 -17.56
C ALA A 9 -9.38 36.16 -18.77
N LEU A 10 -10.15 35.13 -18.47
CA LEU A 10 -11.54 35.00 -18.89
C LEU A 10 -12.29 33.98 -18.05
N LEU A 11 -13.21 34.46 -17.22
CA LEU A 11 -14.29 33.70 -16.61
C LEU A 11 -15.28 33.24 -17.69
N ALA A 12 -15.65 31.99 -17.68
CA ALA A 12 -16.87 31.52 -18.31
C ALA A 12 -17.66 30.69 -17.28
N LEU A 13 -18.69 31.33 -16.74
CA LEU A 13 -19.81 30.66 -16.10
C LEU A 13 -20.63 29.96 -17.20
N ALA A 14 -20.86 28.67 -17.05
CA ALA A 14 -21.93 27.99 -17.73
C ALA A 14 -22.85 27.35 -16.71
N ALA A 15 -24.04 27.87 -16.68
CA ALA A 15 -25.17 27.52 -15.84
C ALA A 15 -25.83 26.22 -16.31
N CYS A 16 -26.39 25.55 -15.32
CA CYS A 16 -27.67 24.82 -15.31
C CYS A 16 -28.08 24.00 -16.55
N ASN A 17 -28.33 22.75 -16.33
CA ASN A 17 -29.59 22.21 -16.79
C ASN A 17 -30.13 21.20 -15.79
N GLN A 18 -31.14 21.65 -15.03
CA GLN A 18 -32.10 20.76 -14.37
C GLN A 18 -32.96 20.19 -15.50
N ALA A 19 -32.98 18.93 -15.63
CA ALA A 19 -34.02 18.19 -16.35
C ALA A 19 -34.81 17.39 -15.28
N ASP A 20 -36.01 17.87 -15.03
CA ASP A 20 -37.08 17.11 -14.40
C ASP A 20 -37.29 15.84 -15.19
N ASN A 21 -37.24 14.70 -14.54
CA ASN A 21 -37.87 13.47 -15.00
C ASN A 21 -38.52 12.75 -13.86
N ASP A 22 -39.81 13.00 -13.79
CA ASP A 22 -40.89 12.02 -13.75
C ASP A 22 -40.77 10.82 -12.83
N ALA A 23 -41.80 10.77 -12.00
CA ALA A 23 -42.12 9.71 -11.05
C ALA A 23 -42.14 8.33 -11.69
N GLY A 24 -41.27 7.48 -11.25
CA GLY A 24 -41.36 6.04 -11.32
C GLY A 24 -41.34 5.48 -9.92
N ASP A 25 -42.52 5.22 -9.40
CA ASP A 25 -42.78 4.45 -8.19
C ASP A 25 -42.17 3.06 -8.37
N VAL A 26 -41.03 2.80 -7.81
CA VAL A 26 -40.50 1.45 -7.59
C VAL A 26 -40.28 1.29 -6.10
N ASP A 27 -41.31 0.72 -5.46
CA ASP A 27 -41.23 0.04 -4.19
C ASP A 27 -40.05 -0.95 -4.23
N ALA A 28 -38.92 -0.53 -3.74
CA ALA A 28 -37.77 -1.37 -3.46
C ALA A 28 -37.46 -1.23 -1.99
N THR A 29 -38.20 -1.98 -1.20
CA THR A 29 -37.81 -2.39 0.14
C THR A 29 -36.57 -3.26 0.03
N ALA A 30 -35.44 -2.67 -0.29
CA ALA A 30 -34.13 -3.24 -0.02
C ALA A 30 -33.57 -2.52 1.18
N SER A 31 -33.94 -2.98 2.37
CA SER A 31 -33.10 -2.88 3.54
C SER A 31 -31.82 -3.64 3.20
N GLY A 32 -30.97 -3.03 2.41
CA GLY A 32 -29.58 -3.40 2.36
C GLY A 32 -28.99 -3.03 3.71
N ASP A 33 -28.90 -4.01 4.57
CA ASP A 33 -27.96 -4.06 5.65
C ASP A 33 -26.60 -3.68 5.01
N VAL A 34 -26.24 -2.41 5.12
CA VAL A 34 -24.85 -1.98 4.92
C VAL A 34 -24.13 -2.54 6.13
N THR A 35 -23.82 -3.84 6.04
CA THR A 35 -22.75 -4.40 6.84
C THR A 35 -21.60 -3.43 6.69
N GLU A 36 -21.26 -2.76 7.77
CA GLU A 36 -20.02 -2.00 7.87
C GLU A 36 -18.96 -2.89 7.25
N ALA A 37 -18.46 -2.49 6.09
CA ALA A 37 -17.36 -3.16 5.45
C ALA A 37 -16.25 -3.08 6.50
N ASP A 38 -15.99 -4.23 7.10
CA ASP A 38 -14.88 -4.44 8.00
C ASP A 38 -13.66 -3.84 7.31
N ALA A 39 -13.14 -2.74 7.87
CA ALA A 39 -12.12 -1.91 7.25
C ALA A 39 -10.74 -2.58 7.27
N SER A 40 -10.71 -3.88 7.34
CA SER A 40 -9.56 -4.71 7.04
C SER A 40 -9.47 -4.83 5.53
N SER A 41 -8.93 -3.81 4.85
CA SER A 41 -8.57 -3.94 3.44
C SER A 41 -7.45 -4.97 3.36
N VAL A 42 -7.84 -6.21 3.17
CA VAL A 42 -6.96 -7.34 2.93
C VAL A 42 -6.52 -7.26 1.47
N LEU A 43 -5.23 -7.24 1.23
CA LEU A 43 -4.69 -7.42 -0.11
C LEU A 43 -4.89 -8.88 -0.51
N GLU A 44 -5.65 -9.13 -1.57
CA GLU A 44 -5.92 -10.45 -2.11
C GLU A 44 -5.36 -10.55 -3.52
N GLY A 45 -4.86 -11.73 -3.88
CA GLY A 45 -4.37 -12.00 -5.23
C GLY A 45 -4.19 -13.49 -5.48
N ASP A 46 -4.03 -13.85 -6.75
CA ASP A 46 -3.90 -15.23 -7.20
C ASP A 46 -2.48 -15.80 -7.03
N ALA A 47 -1.50 -14.96 -6.67
CA ALA A 47 -0.14 -15.42 -6.44
C ALA A 47 -0.03 -16.22 -5.14
N PRO A 48 0.71 -17.34 -5.12
CA PRO A 48 0.98 -18.06 -3.88
C PRO A 48 1.61 -17.13 -2.84
N GLY A 49 1.06 -17.12 -1.62
CA GLY A 49 1.52 -16.27 -0.52
C GLY A 49 0.89 -14.88 -0.45
N PHE A 50 0.13 -14.50 -1.47
CA PHE A 50 -0.58 -13.22 -1.51
C PHE A 50 -2.02 -13.30 -0.96
N GLU A 51 -2.42 -14.39 -0.39
CA GLU A 51 -3.80 -14.62 0.05
C GLU A 51 -4.33 -13.61 1.08
N ALA A 52 -3.45 -12.95 1.80
CA ALA A 52 -3.77 -11.76 2.58
C ALA A 52 -2.48 -11.12 3.11
N VAL A 53 -2.06 -10.01 2.55
CA VAL A 53 -1.19 -9.10 3.28
C VAL A 53 -2.12 -8.19 4.07
N ALA A 54 -2.51 -8.64 5.26
CA ALA A 54 -3.36 -7.86 6.15
C ALA A 54 -2.60 -6.59 6.58
N PRO A 55 -3.31 -5.48 6.86
CA PRO A 55 -2.70 -4.35 7.53
C PRO A 55 -2.01 -4.80 8.82
N GLY A 56 -0.82 -4.27 9.06
CA GLY A 56 0.01 -4.67 10.21
C GLY A 56 1.50 -4.46 9.95
N THR A 57 2.31 -4.80 10.93
CA THR A 57 3.77 -4.63 10.86
C THR A 57 4.45 -5.95 10.52
N TYR A 58 5.40 -5.88 9.61
CA TYR A 58 6.15 -7.03 9.10
C TYR A 58 7.64 -6.79 9.21
N GLN A 59 8.36 -7.81 9.64
CA GLN A 59 9.80 -7.87 9.57
C GLN A 59 10.23 -8.54 8.27
N VAL A 60 11.14 -7.90 7.54
CA VAL A 60 11.72 -8.38 6.30
C VAL A 60 13.20 -8.66 6.53
N THR A 61 13.58 -9.93 6.53
CA THR A 61 14.97 -10.35 6.69
C THR A 61 15.54 -10.70 5.31
N ARG A 62 16.55 -9.98 4.86
CA ARG A 62 17.23 -10.19 3.60
C ARG A 62 18.25 -11.33 3.68
N ALA A 63 18.71 -11.82 2.54
CA ALA A 63 19.71 -12.90 2.47
C ALA A 63 21.01 -12.58 3.23
N GLY A 64 21.41 -11.31 3.32
CA GLY A 64 22.56 -10.84 4.09
C GLY A 64 22.37 -10.76 5.60
N GLY A 65 21.13 -11.01 6.09
CA GLY A 65 20.79 -10.87 7.51
C GLY A 65 20.33 -9.47 7.92
N GLU A 66 20.33 -8.52 6.99
CA GLU A 66 19.79 -7.18 7.18
C GLU A 66 18.27 -7.26 7.42
N VAL A 67 17.78 -6.44 8.33
CA VAL A 67 16.38 -6.44 8.76
C VAL A 67 15.76 -5.08 8.50
N ASP A 68 14.73 -5.08 7.66
CA ASP A 68 13.83 -3.94 7.46
C ASP A 68 12.51 -4.20 8.20
N TYR A 69 11.79 -3.15 8.54
CA TYR A 69 10.42 -3.23 9.04
C TYR A 69 9.49 -2.47 8.10
N ILE A 70 8.34 -3.07 7.79
CA ILE A 70 7.31 -2.49 6.92
C ILE A 70 5.98 -2.55 7.67
N GLU A 71 5.30 -1.42 7.74
CA GLU A 71 3.91 -1.35 8.20
C GLU A 71 3.00 -1.12 7.00
N ILE A 72 2.04 -2.01 6.82
CA ILE A 72 1.00 -1.90 5.80
C ILE A 72 -0.23 -1.30 6.45
N HIS A 73 -0.70 -0.19 5.89
CA HIS A 73 -1.85 0.54 6.38
C HIS A 73 -3.11 0.15 5.60
N PRO A 74 -4.30 0.30 6.21
CA PRO A 74 -5.56 0.28 5.46
C PRO A 74 -5.51 1.29 4.30
N GLY A 75 -6.00 0.90 3.12
CA GLY A 75 -5.98 1.78 1.94
C GLY A 75 -4.77 1.57 1.02
N MET A 76 -4.04 0.45 1.17
CA MET A 76 -2.96 0.05 0.26
C MET A 76 -1.79 1.04 0.23
N THR A 77 -1.43 1.57 1.38
CA THR A 77 -0.20 2.35 1.60
C THR A 77 0.73 1.61 2.56
N PHE A 78 2.00 1.97 2.54
CA PHE A 78 2.98 1.41 3.46
C PHE A 78 3.93 2.47 4.00
N SER A 79 4.49 2.19 5.16
CA SER A 79 5.67 2.85 5.72
C SER A 79 6.75 1.80 5.95
N ARG A 80 8.00 2.17 5.77
CA ARG A 80 9.15 1.27 5.94
C ARG A 80 10.30 1.98 6.65
N VAL A 81 10.97 1.24 7.53
CA VAL A 81 12.29 1.59 8.06
C VAL A 81 13.28 0.52 7.63
N ALA A 82 14.30 0.90 6.89
CA ALA A 82 15.36 0.02 6.44
C ALA A 82 16.37 -0.25 7.58
N ALA A 83 17.22 -1.26 7.40
CA ALA A 83 18.25 -1.65 8.36
C ALA A 83 19.23 -0.52 8.70
N ASP A 84 19.40 0.45 7.81
CA ASP A 84 20.24 1.65 8.00
C ASP A 84 19.49 2.83 8.66
N GLY A 85 18.24 2.63 9.10
CA GLY A 85 17.38 3.65 9.67
C GLY A 85 16.67 4.53 8.64
N THR A 86 16.88 4.35 7.34
CA THR A 86 16.21 5.12 6.29
C THR A 86 14.70 4.84 6.31
N ALA A 87 13.90 5.88 6.49
CA ALA A 87 12.45 5.79 6.44
C ALA A 87 11.93 6.13 5.02
N THR A 88 11.01 5.32 4.52
CA THR A 88 10.32 5.51 3.24
C THR A 88 8.85 5.13 3.37
N GLY A 89 8.02 5.59 2.45
CA GLY A 89 6.61 5.23 2.39
C GLY A 89 6.13 5.28 0.95
N GLY A 90 4.89 4.85 0.71
CA GLY A 90 4.31 4.85 -0.62
C GLY A 90 3.07 3.98 -0.73
N SER A 91 2.83 3.46 -1.93
CA SER A 91 1.70 2.60 -2.24
C SER A 91 2.14 1.16 -2.42
N ILE A 92 1.27 0.22 -2.04
CA ILE A 92 1.41 -1.21 -2.29
C ILE A 92 0.25 -1.66 -3.18
N PHE A 93 0.51 -2.49 -4.17
CA PHE A 93 -0.51 -2.98 -5.12
C PHE A 93 -0.08 -4.28 -5.77
N MET A 94 -1.03 -4.94 -6.45
CA MET A 94 -0.76 -6.14 -7.25
C MET A 94 -0.57 -5.79 -8.71
N LYS A 95 0.43 -6.40 -9.32
CA LYS A 95 0.68 -6.33 -10.76
C LYS A 95 1.28 -7.65 -11.24
N ASP A 96 0.63 -8.27 -12.23
CA ASP A 96 1.08 -9.53 -12.84
C ASP A 96 1.35 -10.65 -11.82
N GLY A 97 0.49 -10.77 -10.80
CA GLY A 97 0.61 -11.77 -9.74
C GLY A 97 1.77 -11.52 -8.77
N LYS A 98 2.29 -10.31 -8.71
CA LYS A 98 3.36 -9.88 -7.81
C LYS A 98 2.90 -8.78 -6.89
N THR A 99 3.44 -8.74 -5.69
CA THR A 99 3.30 -7.61 -4.77
C THR A 99 4.28 -6.52 -5.17
N CYS A 100 3.77 -5.33 -5.50
CA CYS A 100 4.57 -4.20 -5.95
C CYS A 100 4.49 -3.04 -4.97
N PHE A 101 5.61 -2.40 -4.77
CA PHE A 101 5.77 -1.21 -3.93
C PHE A 101 6.24 -0.05 -4.80
N LEU A 102 5.53 1.06 -4.73
CA LEU A 102 5.94 2.33 -5.33
C LEU A 102 6.25 3.32 -4.21
N VAL A 103 7.53 3.62 -4.04
CA VAL A 103 8.01 4.58 -3.03
C VAL A 103 7.62 5.99 -3.47
N GLU A 104 7.15 6.81 -2.54
CA GLU A 104 6.79 8.21 -2.82
C GLU A 104 7.99 8.97 -3.41
N GLY A 105 7.73 9.66 -4.52
CA GLY A 105 8.76 10.39 -5.27
C GLY A 105 9.62 9.53 -6.19
N GLN A 106 9.39 8.23 -6.30
CA GLN A 106 10.03 7.35 -7.28
C GLN A 106 9.06 7.05 -8.43
N GLU A 107 9.61 6.86 -9.63
CA GLU A 107 8.83 6.47 -10.81
C GLU A 107 8.86 4.95 -11.06
N GLU A 108 9.80 4.25 -10.44
CA GLU A 108 9.99 2.81 -10.61
C GLU A 108 9.40 2.04 -9.43
N GLU A 109 8.60 1.04 -9.75
CA GLU A 109 8.03 0.10 -8.80
C GLU A 109 9.00 -1.06 -8.51
N ALA A 110 9.04 -1.52 -7.27
CA ALA A 110 9.73 -2.73 -6.86
C ALA A 110 8.71 -3.86 -6.71
N CYS A 111 8.77 -4.89 -7.56
CA CYS A 111 7.84 -6.00 -7.57
C CYS A 111 8.48 -7.31 -7.11
N PHE A 112 7.76 -8.06 -6.30
CA PHE A 112 8.22 -9.30 -5.66
C PHE A 112 7.24 -10.44 -5.95
N SER A 113 7.79 -11.62 -6.18
CA SER A 113 7.00 -12.86 -6.26
C SER A 113 6.95 -13.50 -4.87
N ASP A 114 5.74 -13.65 -4.34
CA ASP A 114 5.54 -14.19 -3.01
C ASP A 114 5.34 -15.70 -3.06
N GLY A 115 5.99 -16.39 -2.14
CA GLY A 115 5.80 -17.81 -1.92
C GLY A 115 4.61 -18.08 -1.00
N PRO A 116 4.27 -19.36 -0.77
CA PRO A 116 3.16 -19.73 0.09
C PRO A 116 3.39 -19.27 1.54
N LYS A 117 2.33 -18.72 2.13
CA LYS A 117 2.30 -18.29 3.53
C LYS A 117 2.27 -19.51 4.44
N GLN A 118 3.17 -19.55 5.41
CA GLN A 118 3.24 -20.59 6.43
C GLN A 118 2.17 -20.36 7.52
N PRO A 119 1.87 -21.38 8.33
CA PRO A 119 0.88 -21.25 9.41
C PRO A 119 1.19 -20.18 10.47
N ASP A 120 2.46 -19.81 10.61
CA ASP A 120 2.93 -18.72 11.50
C ASP A 120 2.92 -17.34 10.82
N GLY A 121 2.38 -17.27 9.60
CA GLY A 121 2.34 -16.06 8.80
C GLY A 121 3.64 -15.75 8.04
N THR A 122 4.70 -16.52 8.24
CA THR A 122 5.98 -16.34 7.54
C THR A 122 5.85 -16.70 6.06
N MET A 123 6.46 -15.92 5.18
CA MET A 123 6.56 -16.22 3.75
C MET A 123 7.92 -15.80 3.21
N LYS A 124 8.30 -16.37 2.08
CA LYS A 124 9.46 -15.92 1.30
C LYS A 124 8.99 -15.08 0.13
N THR A 125 9.72 -14.01 -0.14
CA THR A 125 9.49 -13.18 -1.29
C THR A 125 10.77 -13.09 -2.13
N THR A 126 10.62 -13.03 -3.46
CA THR A 126 11.73 -13.02 -4.41
C THR A 126 11.63 -11.78 -5.27
N ALA A 127 12.67 -10.97 -5.26
CA ALA A 127 12.80 -9.78 -6.11
C ALA A 127 13.09 -10.15 -7.58
N ALA A 128 12.96 -9.20 -8.48
CA ALA A 128 13.21 -9.40 -9.91
C ALA A 128 14.66 -9.83 -10.25
N ASN A 129 15.62 -9.44 -9.41
CA ASN A 129 17.03 -9.83 -9.53
C ASN A 129 17.34 -11.23 -8.95
N GLY A 130 16.34 -11.91 -8.38
CA GLY A 130 16.48 -13.23 -7.77
C GLY A 130 16.83 -13.20 -6.27
N ASP A 131 16.97 -12.03 -5.64
CA ASP A 131 17.19 -11.93 -4.21
C ASP A 131 15.97 -12.40 -3.44
N VAL A 132 16.21 -13.21 -2.41
CA VAL A 132 15.15 -13.78 -1.56
C VAL A 132 15.19 -13.12 -0.19
N ALA A 133 14.03 -12.71 0.29
CA ALA A 133 13.84 -12.26 1.65
C ALA A 133 12.80 -13.12 2.37
N THR A 134 12.86 -13.14 3.69
CA THR A 134 11.84 -13.75 4.55
C THR A 134 11.02 -12.65 5.19
N VAL A 135 9.71 -12.72 5.04
CA VAL A 135 8.74 -11.78 5.61
C VAL A 135 7.97 -12.51 6.70
N ARG A 136 7.85 -11.90 7.86
CA ARG A 136 7.02 -12.42 8.96
C ARG A 136 6.24 -11.29 9.65
N PRO A 137 5.01 -11.54 10.09
CA PRO A 137 4.28 -10.56 10.90
C PRO A 137 4.97 -10.39 12.27
N VAL A 138 4.92 -9.18 12.79
CA VAL A 138 5.40 -8.84 14.14
C VAL A 138 4.37 -8.00 14.86
N GLU A 139 4.37 -8.06 16.18
CA GLU A 139 3.49 -7.22 17.00
C GLU A 139 4.09 -5.81 17.19
N GLY A 140 3.24 -4.83 17.45
CA GLY A 140 3.62 -3.43 17.63
C GLY A 140 3.62 -2.63 16.34
N GLY A 141 3.79 -1.31 16.46
CA GLY A 141 3.89 -0.40 15.33
C GLY A 141 5.33 -0.26 14.82
N LEU A 142 5.47 0.40 13.69
CA LEU A 142 6.77 0.65 13.06
C LEU A 142 7.73 1.41 13.99
N GLU A 143 7.20 2.34 14.81
CA GLU A 143 7.99 3.12 15.77
C GLU A 143 8.63 2.28 16.88
N ASP A 144 8.05 1.14 17.23
CA ASP A 144 8.61 0.24 18.24
C ASP A 144 9.85 -0.48 17.71
N HIS A 145 9.87 -0.71 16.40
CA HIS A 145 10.94 -1.41 15.71
C HIS A 145 12.02 -0.46 15.15
N ALA A 146 11.68 0.78 14.82
CA ALA A 146 12.63 1.80 14.35
C ALA A 146 13.75 2.07 15.37
N LYS A 147 13.41 2.05 16.66
CA LYS A 147 14.39 2.22 17.76
C LYS A 147 15.38 1.07 17.87
N GLN A 148 15.05 -0.11 17.35
CA GLN A 148 15.95 -1.26 17.36
C GLN A 148 16.98 -1.20 16.24
N ALA A 149 16.63 -0.58 15.11
CA ALA A 149 17.54 -0.36 13.98
C ALA A 149 18.69 0.60 14.35
N ASP A 150 18.39 1.66 15.12
CA ASP A 150 19.40 2.62 15.61
C ASP A 150 20.38 2.01 16.63
N GLY A 151 20.03 0.90 17.28
CA GLY A 151 20.85 0.23 18.30
C GLY A 151 21.77 -0.88 17.76
N GLN A 152 21.71 -1.21 16.49
CA GLN A 152 22.52 -2.26 15.85
C GLN A 152 23.76 -1.69 15.12
N THR A 153 24.35 -0.63 15.64
CA THR A 153 25.71 -0.24 15.18
C THR A 153 26.73 -1.22 15.77
N PRO A 154 27.57 -1.84 14.95
CA PRO A 154 28.57 -2.82 15.37
C PRO A 154 29.65 -2.22 16.28
#